data_efa01fbc6b82ed23d5142bfc3e9117eb
#
_entry.id   efa01fbc6b82ed23d5142bfc3e9117eb
#
_cell.length_a   1.000
_cell.length_b   1.000
_cell.length_c   1.000
_cell.angle_alpha   90.00
_cell.angle_beta   90.00
_cell.angle_gamma   90.00
#
_symmetry.space_group_name_H-M   'P 1'
#
loop_
_entity.id
_entity.type
_entity.pdbx_description
1 polymer ?
#
loop_
_entity_poly.entity_id
_entity_poly.type
_entity_poly.pdbx_seq_one_letter_code
_entity_poly.pdbx_strand_id
1 'polypeptide(L)'
;MTRPLIGIVVLSLVAATLWAADTDKRPQREQAFAAKLTGATMTGAFSLDGKQDKNQKEDKYQIVSAKKTEGDNWVITAKMKIGENELDVPIAIKVYWADDTPVMSLTDFTIPGLGTFTARVMFYGDRYAGTWQHGEAGGHMWGLIGKTPEKK
;
A
#
# COMPACT_ATOMS: atom_id res chain seq x y z
N MET A 1 23.00 2.38 63.11
CA MET A 1 21.75 1.90 62.48
C MET A 1 21.61 2.54 61.14
N THR A 2 22.09 1.88 60.07
CA THR A 2 22.07 2.36 58.68
C THR A 2 21.24 1.40 57.87
N ARG A 3 20.10 1.85 57.34
CA ARG A 3 19.24 1.10 56.42
C ARG A 3 19.69 1.35 54.97
N PRO A 4 19.90 0.36 54.15
CA PRO A 4 20.20 0.58 52.74
C PRO A 4 18.93 0.80 51.92
N LEU A 5 18.98 1.82 51.05
CA LEU A 5 18.04 2.06 49.95
C LEU A 5 18.30 1.01 48.85
N ILE A 6 17.42 0.04 48.70
CA ILE A 6 17.34 -0.81 47.52
C ILE A 6 15.93 -0.65 46.95
N GLY A 7 15.81 -0.03 45.82
CA GLY A 7 14.56 -0.02 45.13
C GLY A 7 14.43 1.13 44.15
N ILE A 8 14.95 1.05 42.95
CA ILE A 8 14.49 1.64 41.67
C ILE A 8 15.49 1.19 40.59
N VAL A 9 15.34 0.03 40.02
CA VAL A 9 16.03 -0.38 38.75
C VAL A 9 15.19 -1.37 37.92
N VAL A 10 13.93 -1.59 38.19
CA VAL A 10 13.17 -2.64 37.46
C VAL A 10 12.25 -2.08 36.35
N LEU A 11 12.03 -0.77 36.28
CA LEU A 11 11.02 -0.22 35.34
C LEU A 11 11.54 0.14 33.94
N SER A 12 12.84 0.17 33.71
CA SER A 12 13.43 0.59 32.42
C SER A 12 13.65 -0.56 31.41
N LEU A 13 13.61 -1.83 31.83
CA LEU A 13 13.86 -2.97 30.94
C LEU A 13 12.63 -3.40 30.11
N VAL A 14 11.42 -3.14 30.60
CA VAL A 14 10.18 -3.59 29.92
C VAL A 14 9.84 -2.75 28.71
N ALA A 15 10.15 -1.45 28.72
CA ALA A 15 9.88 -0.56 27.58
C ALA A 15 10.79 -0.84 26.39
N ALA A 16 12.04 -1.21 26.62
CA ALA A 16 13.00 -1.51 25.55
C ALA A 16 12.67 -2.80 24.79
N THR A 17 12.07 -3.79 25.46
CA THR A 17 11.71 -5.08 24.83
C THR A 17 10.48 -4.95 23.93
N LEU A 18 9.53 -4.05 24.22
CA LEU A 18 8.36 -3.81 23.39
C LEU A 18 8.73 -3.11 22.07
N TRP A 19 9.67 -2.19 22.10
CA TRP A 19 10.18 -1.52 20.90
C TRP A 19 11.02 -2.45 20.00
N ALA A 20 11.82 -3.34 20.59
CA ALA A 20 12.60 -4.31 19.83
C ALA A 20 11.69 -5.36 19.13
N ALA A 21 10.58 -5.76 19.75
CA ALA A 21 9.65 -6.74 19.18
C ALA A 21 8.88 -6.21 17.96
N ASP A 22 8.62 -4.90 17.87
CA ASP A 22 7.97 -4.30 16.69
C ASP A 22 8.96 -4.07 15.53
N THR A 23 10.21 -3.74 15.85
CA THR A 23 11.27 -3.58 14.85
C THR A 23 11.58 -4.90 14.15
N ASP A 24 11.44 -6.03 14.84
CA ASP A 24 11.74 -7.36 14.30
C ASP A 24 10.64 -7.90 13.35
N LYS A 25 9.42 -7.40 13.43
CA LYS A 25 8.31 -7.81 12.56
C LYS A 25 8.22 -7.00 11.25
N ARG A 26 8.83 -5.83 11.20
CA ARG A 26 8.77 -4.93 10.05
C ARG A 26 9.29 -5.58 8.76
N PRO A 27 10.48 -6.18 8.69
CA PRO A 27 10.97 -6.78 7.47
C PRO A 27 10.08 -7.91 6.95
N GLN A 28 9.52 -8.71 7.85
CA GLN A 28 8.65 -9.84 7.51
C GLN A 28 7.33 -9.37 6.89
N ARG A 29 6.66 -8.36 7.46
CA ARG A 29 5.40 -7.83 6.90
C ARG A 29 5.63 -7.11 5.57
N GLU A 30 6.75 -6.41 5.41
CA GLU A 30 7.13 -5.76 4.16
C GLU A 30 7.42 -6.78 3.06
N GLN A 31 8.13 -7.86 3.37
CA GLN A 31 8.37 -8.96 2.44
C GLN A 31 7.08 -9.68 2.04
N ALA A 32 6.19 -9.94 3.01
CA ALA A 32 4.89 -10.54 2.75
C ALA A 32 4.02 -9.66 1.84
N PHE A 33 4.03 -8.34 2.04
CA PHE A 33 3.30 -7.39 1.20
C PHE A 33 3.88 -7.32 -0.22
N ALA A 34 5.21 -7.29 -0.37
CA ALA A 34 5.87 -7.36 -1.67
C ALA A 34 5.50 -8.63 -2.44
N ALA A 35 5.55 -9.79 -1.77
CA ALA A 35 5.19 -11.09 -2.36
C ALA A 35 3.70 -11.16 -2.72
N LYS A 36 2.83 -10.55 -1.92
CA LYS A 36 1.39 -10.50 -2.18
C LYS A 36 1.06 -9.72 -3.44
N LEU A 37 1.66 -8.55 -3.62
CA LEU A 37 1.38 -7.68 -4.76
C LEU A 37 2.13 -8.11 -6.03
N THR A 38 3.32 -8.67 -5.93
CA THR A 38 4.09 -9.08 -7.12
C THR A 38 3.35 -10.16 -7.90
N GLY A 39 3.08 -9.91 -9.18
CA GLY A 39 2.31 -10.78 -10.07
C GLY A 39 0.82 -10.85 -9.72
N ALA A 40 0.29 -9.89 -8.96
CA ALA A 40 -1.12 -9.86 -8.60
C ALA A 40 -1.96 -9.11 -9.64
N THR A 41 -3.23 -9.49 -9.72
CA THR A 41 -4.29 -8.69 -10.35
C THR A 41 -5.22 -8.18 -9.27
N MET A 42 -5.38 -6.87 -9.21
CA MET A 42 -6.38 -6.20 -8.38
C MET A 42 -7.60 -5.92 -9.25
N THR A 43 -8.75 -6.47 -8.87
CA THR A 43 -10.02 -6.33 -9.62
C THR A 43 -11.08 -5.77 -8.69
N GLY A 44 -11.76 -4.74 -9.13
CA GLY A 44 -12.76 -4.09 -8.30
C GLY A 44 -13.56 -3.06 -9.05
N ALA A 45 -13.88 -1.99 -8.35
CA ALA A 45 -14.64 -0.87 -8.89
C ALA A 45 -14.16 0.45 -8.28
N PHE A 46 -14.51 1.53 -8.94
CA PHE A 46 -14.36 2.88 -8.41
C PHE A 46 -15.64 3.69 -8.58
N SER A 47 -15.83 4.66 -7.71
CA SER A 47 -16.88 5.66 -7.80
C SER A 47 -16.33 7.02 -8.22
N LEU A 48 -17.22 7.89 -8.66
CA LEU A 48 -16.97 9.32 -8.87
C LEU A 48 -17.72 10.12 -7.83
N ASP A 49 -17.09 11.12 -7.24
CA ASP A 49 -17.71 12.02 -6.29
C ASP A 49 -18.94 12.71 -6.89
N GLY A 50 -20.01 12.80 -6.09
CA GLY A 50 -21.30 13.31 -6.55
C GLY A 50 -22.09 12.37 -7.48
N LYS A 51 -21.57 11.17 -7.78
CA LYS A 51 -22.21 10.17 -8.67
C LYS A 51 -22.12 8.73 -8.13
N GLN A 52 -21.92 8.57 -6.82
CA GLN A 52 -21.63 7.29 -6.17
C GLN A 52 -22.69 6.22 -6.43
N ASP A 53 -23.96 6.62 -6.53
CA ASP A 53 -25.07 5.68 -6.66
C ASP A 53 -25.33 5.17 -8.09
N LYS A 54 -24.75 5.81 -9.10
CA LYS A 54 -25.18 5.60 -10.49
C LYS A 54 -24.12 5.02 -11.43
N ASN A 55 -22.84 5.05 -11.09
CA ASN A 55 -21.78 4.67 -12.03
C ASN A 55 -20.55 4.10 -11.33
N GLN A 56 -20.70 2.95 -10.68
CA GLN A 56 -19.53 2.16 -10.34
C GLN A 56 -18.94 1.60 -11.63
N LYS A 57 -17.70 1.96 -11.91
CA LYS A 57 -16.97 1.45 -13.07
C LYS A 57 -16.05 0.34 -12.61
N GLU A 58 -15.98 -0.73 -13.40
CA GLU A 58 -14.98 -1.77 -13.19
C GLU A 58 -13.58 -1.21 -13.30
N ASP A 59 -12.71 -1.69 -12.43
CA ASP A 59 -11.31 -1.32 -12.37
C ASP A 59 -10.43 -2.56 -12.25
N LYS A 60 -9.29 -2.51 -12.94
CA LYS A 60 -8.36 -3.63 -12.96
C LYS A 60 -6.93 -3.15 -13.07
N TYR A 61 -6.10 -3.57 -12.12
CA TYR A 61 -4.68 -3.30 -12.11
C TYR A 61 -3.90 -4.62 -12.16
N GLN A 62 -2.97 -4.73 -13.09
CA GLN A 62 -2.01 -5.82 -13.13
C GLN A 62 -0.68 -5.34 -12.55
N ILE A 63 -0.29 -5.91 -11.43
CA ILE A 63 0.95 -5.56 -10.74
C ILE A 63 2.06 -6.51 -11.17
N VAL A 64 3.06 -5.99 -11.85
CA VAL A 64 4.23 -6.74 -12.30
C VAL A 64 5.16 -7.02 -11.13
N SER A 65 5.45 -6.00 -10.34
CA SER A 65 6.31 -6.12 -9.16
C SER A 65 6.01 -5.07 -8.10
N ALA A 66 6.27 -5.42 -6.86
CA ALA A 66 6.27 -4.51 -5.72
C ALA A 66 7.60 -4.65 -4.98
N LYS A 67 8.37 -3.57 -4.90
CA LYS A 67 9.70 -3.57 -4.31
C LYS A 67 9.86 -2.43 -3.32
N LYS A 68 10.25 -2.77 -2.10
CA LYS A 68 10.71 -1.78 -1.14
C LYS A 68 12.08 -1.26 -1.56
N THR A 69 12.31 0.03 -1.41
CA THR A 69 13.61 0.68 -1.61
C THR A 69 14.23 1.08 -0.27
N GLU A 70 13.91 2.23 0.25
CA GLU A 70 14.48 2.75 1.50
C GLU A 70 13.37 3.37 2.37
N GLY A 71 13.44 3.19 3.70
CA GLY A 71 12.45 3.74 4.63
C GLY A 71 11.04 3.26 4.30
N ASP A 72 10.15 4.18 4.01
CA ASP A 72 8.77 3.90 3.58
C ASP A 72 8.61 3.96 2.05
N ASN A 73 9.69 4.14 1.29
CA ASN A 73 9.63 4.26 -0.16
C ASN A 73 9.59 2.90 -0.84
N TRP A 74 8.74 2.81 -1.84
CA TRP A 74 8.51 1.62 -2.65
C TRP A 74 8.42 1.97 -4.13
N VAL A 75 8.66 0.99 -5.00
CA VAL A 75 8.33 1.06 -6.42
C VAL A 75 7.36 -0.07 -6.73
N ILE A 76 6.17 0.29 -7.16
CA ILE A 76 5.17 -0.63 -7.71
C ILE A 76 5.21 -0.50 -9.22
N THR A 77 5.51 -1.59 -9.93
CA THR A 77 5.43 -1.61 -11.39
C THR A 77 4.09 -2.19 -11.80
N ALA A 78 3.30 -1.41 -12.51
CA ALA A 78 1.97 -1.81 -12.99
C ALA A 78 1.91 -1.79 -14.52
N LYS A 79 1.14 -2.72 -15.11
CA LYS A 79 0.80 -2.64 -16.53
C LYS A 79 -0.23 -1.57 -16.76
N MET A 80 0.05 -0.67 -17.68
CA MET A 80 -0.82 0.42 -18.05
C MET A 80 -0.97 0.50 -19.57
N LYS A 81 -2.21 0.74 -20.01
CA LYS A 81 -2.47 1.05 -21.40
C LYS A 81 -2.37 2.56 -21.60
N ILE A 82 -1.39 2.99 -22.41
CA ILE A 82 -1.17 4.39 -22.77
C ILE A 82 -1.32 4.50 -24.29
N GLY A 83 -2.43 5.05 -24.74
CA GLY A 83 -2.81 5.02 -26.16
C GLY A 83 -3.03 3.58 -26.64
N GLU A 84 -2.31 3.17 -27.68
CA GLU A 84 -2.34 1.81 -28.23
C GLU A 84 -1.34 0.84 -27.55
N ASN A 85 -0.43 1.37 -26.72
CA ASN A 85 0.64 0.59 -26.12
C ASN A 85 0.31 0.13 -24.70
N GLU A 86 0.70 -1.09 -24.39
CA GLU A 86 0.71 -1.62 -23.02
C GLU A 86 2.15 -1.53 -22.48
N LEU A 87 2.35 -0.80 -21.40
CA LEU A 87 3.66 -0.50 -20.82
C LEU A 87 3.70 -0.90 -19.35
N ASP A 88 4.87 -1.34 -18.91
CA ASP A 88 5.18 -1.56 -17.51
C ASP A 88 5.67 -0.23 -16.92
N VAL A 89 4.82 0.42 -16.12
CA VAL A 89 5.08 1.74 -15.54
C VAL A 89 5.52 1.60 -14.10
N PRO A 90 6.76 1.99 -13.75
CA PRO A 90 7.21 2.04 -12.38
C PRO A 90 6.64 3.28 -11.68
N ILE A 91 5.97 3.07 -10.57
CA ILE A 91 5.28 4.09 -9.78
C ILE A 91 5.99 4.18 -8.43
N ALA A 92 6.61 5.32 -8.16
CA ALA A 92 7.18 5.61 -6.85
C ALA A 92 6.08 5.98 -5.86
N ILE A 93 6.00 5.26 -4.76
CA ILE A 93 4.98 5.45 -3.71
C ILE A 93 5.59 5.35 -2.33
N LYS A 94 4.83 5.71 -1.31
CA LYS A 94 5.13 5.38 0.08
C LYS A 94 4.16 4.34 0.61
N VAL A 95 4.64 3.44 1.48
CA VAL A 95 3.82 2.48 2.21
C VAL A 95 4.00 2.71 3.70
N TYR A 96 2.93 3.15 4.33
CA TYR A 96 2.85 3.30 5.78
C TYR A 96 2.12 2.11 6.39
N TRP A 97 2.27 1.90 7.68
CA TRP A 97 1.72 0.74 8.37
C TRP A 97 0.88 1.16 9.59
N ALA A 98 -0.34 0.67 9.62
CA ALA A 98 -1.20 0.68 10.79
C ALA A 98 -1.21 -0.76 11.34
N ASP A 99 -0.36 -1.05 12.32
CA ASP A 99 -0.01 -2.40 12.77
C ASP A 99 0.55 -3.26 11.60
N ASP A 100 -0.20 -4.27 11.19
CA ASP A 100 0.10 -5.18 10.08
C ASP A 100 -0.58 -4.75 8.75
N THR A 101 -1.34 -3.67 8.78
CA THR A 101 -2.12 -3.18 7.64
C THR A 101 -1.33 -2.16 6.84
N PRO A 102 -0.89 -2.46 5.60
CA PRO A 102 -0.22 -1.49 4.75
C PRO A 102 -1.20 -0.48 4.17
N VAL A 103 -0.78 0.78 4.16
CA VAL A 103 -1.46 1.90 3.52
C VAL A 103 -0.54 2.50 2.47
N MET A 104 -0.89 2.30 1.21
CA MET A 104 -0.19 2.88 0.07
C MET A 104 -0.58 4.33 -0.12
N SER A 105 0.41 5.19 -0.29
CA SER A 105 0.25 6.63 -0.46
C SER A 105 0.96 7.09 -1.73
N LEU A 106 0.20 7.46 -2.73
CA LEU A 106 0.63 8.12 -3.95
C LEU A 106 0.23 9.60 -3.85
N THR A 107 1.13 10.53 -4.12
CA THR A 107 0.83 11.96 -4.07
C THR A 107 1.41 12.64 -5.29
N ASP A 108 0.54 13.31 -6.07
CA ASP A 108 0.89 14.14 -7.22
C ASP A 108 1.83 13.44 -8.23
N PHE A 109 1.59 12.15 -8.45
CA PHE A 109 2.38 11.37 -9.39
C PHE A 109 1.89 11.59 -10.82
N THR A 110 2.76 12.15 -11.65
CA THR A 110 2.43 12.43 -13.06
C THR A 110 2.88 11.29 -13.96
N ILE A 111 1.95 10.75 -14.73
CA ILE A 111 2.19 9.77 -15.79
C ILE A 111 2.06 10.50 -17.13
N PRO A 112 3.12 10.56 -17.94
CA PRO A 112 3.05 11.21 -19.25
C PRO A 112 1.93 10.62 -20.12
N GLY A 113 1.06 11.47 -20.65
CA GLY A 113 -0.10 11.07 -21.44
C GLY A 113 -1.34 10.65 -20.65
N LEU A 114 -1.25 10.48 -19.32
CA LEU A 114 -2.38 10.12 -18.47
C LEU A 114 -2.72 11.18 -17.41
N GLY A 115 -1.79 12.08 -17.08
CA GLY A 115 -2.01 13.14 -16.08
C GLY A 115 -1.45 12.82 -14.71
N THR A 116 -1.91 13.58 -13.70
CA THR A 116 -1.40 13.52 -12.32
C THR A 116 -2.42 12.85 -11.41
N PHE A 117 -1.93 11.91 -10.61
CA PHE A 117 -2.74 11.07 -9.73
C PHE A 117 -2.32 11.20 -8.28
N THR A 118 -3.30 11.20 -7.39
CA THR A 118 -3.15 11.05 -5.94
C THR A 118 -4.05 9.90 -5.49
N ALA A 119 -3.54 9.03 -4.62
CA ALA A 119 -4.32 7.91 -4.09
C ALA A 119 -3.90 7.55 -2.66
N ARG A 120 -4.84 7.03 -1.88
CA ARG A 120 -4.64 6.44 -0.56
C ARG A 120 -5.36 5.11 -0.53
N VAL A 121 -4.62 4.00 -0.43
CA VAL A 121 -5.18 2.66 -0.54
C VAL A 121 -4.70 1.79 0.60
N MET A 122 -5.64 1.26 1.36
CA MET A 122 -5.43 0.30 2.44
C MET A 122 -5.61 -1.12 1.90
N PHE A 123 -4.81 -2.05 2.42
CA PHE A 123 -4.87 -3.47 2.06
C PHE A 123 -5.12 -4.31 3.30
N TYR A 124 -6.15 -5.14 3.29
CA TYR A 124 -6.44 -6.07 4.39
C TYR A 124 -6.92 -7.42 3.86
N GLY A 125 -6.24 -8.48 4.25
CA GLY A 125 -6.48 -9.79 3.65
C GLY A 125 -6.29 -9.72 2.13
N ASP A 126 -7.24 -10.24 1.36
CA ASP A 126 -7.26 -10.18 -0.10
C ASP A 126 -8.13 -9.03 -0.64
N ARG A 127 -8.27 -7.96 0.13
CA ARG A 127 -9.07 -6.78 -0.23
C ARG A 127 -8.21 -5.54 -0.25
N TYR A 128 -8.64 -4.57 -1.06
CA TYR A 128 -8.16 -3.21 -1.01
C TYR A 128 -9.32 -2.23 -1.02
N ALA A 129 -9.13 -1.09 -0.39
CA ALA A 129 -10.06 0.03 -0.44
C ALA A 129 -9.32 1.35 -0.23
N GLY A 130 -9.84 2.41 -0.83
CA GLY A 130 -9.23 3.71 -0.67
C GLY A 130 -9.91 4.83 -1.44
N THR A 131 -9.16 5.90 -1.64
CA THR A 131 -9.57 7.08 -2.40
C THR A 131 -8.58 7.35 -3.52
N TRP A 132 -9.08 7.97 -4.56
CA TRP A 132 -8.25 8.42 -5.71
C TRP A 132 -8.67 9.82 -6.14
N GLN A 133 -7.73 10.52 -6.78
CA GLN A 133 -7.96 11.80 -7.43
C GLN A 133 -7.12 11.92 -8.69
N HIS A 134 -7.70 12.49 -9.73
CA HIS A 134 -7.07 12.82 -11.00
C HIS A 134 -7.62 14.16 -11.49
N GLY A 135 -6.83 15.21 -11.36
CA GLY A 135 -7.28 16.59 -11.61
C GLY A 135 -8.44 16.96 -10.69
N GLU A 136 -9.55 17.40 -11.26
CA GLU A 136 -10.77 17.73 -10.52
C GLU A 136 -11.67 16.52 -10.22
N ALA A 137 -11.40 15.36 -10.83
CA ALA A 137 -12.15 14.15 -10.59
C ALA A 137 -11.56 13.37 -9.42
N GLY A 138 -12.42 12.85 -8.57
CA GLY A 138 -12.03 12.00 -7.44
C GLY A 138 -13.12 11.03 -7.05
N GLY A 139 -12.80 10.16 -6.09
CA GLY A 139 -13.75 9.19 -5.59
C GLY A 139 -13.13 8.10 -4.74
N HIS A 140 -13.84 7.00 -4.62
CA HIS A 140 -13.42 5.82 -3.89
C HIS A 140 -13.07 4.68 -4.84
N MET A 141 -12.23 3.77 -4.37
CA MET A 141 -11.89 2.53 -5.07
C MET A 141 -11.85 1.37 -4.08
N TRP A 142 -12.23 0.16 -4.53
CA TRP A 142 -12.23 -1.04 -3.69
C TRP A 142 -12.25 -2.29 -4.55
N GLY A 143 -11.81 -3.41 -3.99
CA GLY A 143 -11.83 -4.68 -4.72
C GLY A 143 -11.08 -5.79 -4.03
N LEU A 144 -10.74 -6.79 -4.84
CA LEU A 144 -10.03 -8.00 -4.44
C LEU A 144 -8.65 -8.08 -5.11
N ILE A 145 -7.75 -8.75 -4.44
CA ILE A 145 -6.40 -9.05 -4.90
C ILE A 145 -6.33 -10.55 -5.20
N GLY A 146 -6.05 -10.91 -6.42
CA GLY A 146 -5.85 -12.28 -6.85
C GLY A 146 -4.51 -12.46 -7.57
N LYS A 147 -4.09 -13.71 -7.78
CA LYS A 147 -2.95 -13.99 -8.66
C LYS A 147 -3.39 -13.82 -10.11
N THR A 148 -2.53 -13.20 -10.92
CA THR A 148 -2.76 -13.15 -12.37
C THR A 148 -2.75 -14.58 -12.93
N PRO A 149 -3.79 -15.01 -13.67
CA PRO A 149 -3.77 -16.31 -14.34
C PRO A 149 -2.56 -16.38 -15.28
N GLU A 150 -1.78 -17.46 -15.18
CA GLU A 150 -0.74 -17.73 -16.17
C GLU A 150 -1.41 -17.93 -17.54
N LYS A 151 -0.95 -17.18 -18.54
CA LYS A 151 -1.34 -17.46 -19.92
C LYS A 151 -0.79 -18.84 -20.31
N LYS A 152 -1.69 -19.81 -20.47
CA LYS A 152 -1.37 -21.09 -21.09
C LYS A 152 -1.07 -20.90 -22.58
#